data_cc71aa7343d4511acee621a840bd9498
#
_entry.id   cc71aa7343d4511acee621a840bd9498
#
_cell.length_a   1.000
_cell.length_b   1.000
_cell.length_c   1.000
_cell.angle_alpha   90.00
_cell.angle_beta   90.00
_cell.angle_gamma   90.00
#
_symmetry.space_group_name_H-M   'P 1'
#
loop_
_entity.id
_entity.type
_entity.pdbx_description
1 polymer ?
#
loop_
_entity_poly.entity_id
_entity_poly.type
_entity_poly.pdbx_seq_one_letter_code
_entity_poly.pdbx_strand_id
1 'polypeptide(L)'
;MLDRTKAPEIHEIEAVTLQIAEVSHLSNGARLHYIKSETQPVVRLDFVFKAGKWFEDRVGLADLTGKMLFEGSLNHTAKQIAEKVAYYGASFENNHGYDRSEFTLYCLS
;
A
#
# COMPACT_ATOMS: atom_id res chain seq x y z
N MET A 1 32.85 -7.28 -17.72
CA MET A 1 33.16 -6.99 -16.31
C MET A 1 33.06 -5.48 -16.15
N LEU A 2 32.25 -4.98 -15.23
CA LEU A 2 32.07 -3.54 -15.00
C LEU A 2 33.38 -2.96 -14.42
N ASP A 3 33.93 -1.94 -15.08
CA ASP A 3 35.09 -1.20 -14.58
C ASP A 3 34.64 -0.17 -13.54
N ARG A 4 34.86 -0.49 -12.26
CA ARG A 4 34.47 0.38 -11.14
C ARG A 4 35.43 1.56 -10.90
N THR A 5 36.51 1.68 -11.67
CA THR A 5 37.43 2.82 -11.56
C THR A 5 36.94 4.02 -12.35
N LYS A 6 35.99 3.84 -13.26
CA LYS A 6 35.37 4.90 -14.05
C LYS A 6 34.01 5.27 -13.48
N ALA A 7 33.81 6.55 -13.18
CA ALA A 7 32.49 7.05 -12.84
C ALA A 7 31.53 6.87 -14.02
N PRO A 8 30.26 6.51 -13.81
CA PRO A 8 29.26 6.51 -14.88
C PRO A 8 29.07 7.92 -15.44
N GLU A 9 28.71 7.99 -16.71
CA GLU A 9 28.39 9.27 -17.34
C GLU A 9 27.14 9.86 -16.66
N ILE A 10 27.21 11.14 -16.34
CA ILE A 10 26.10 11.88 -15.75
C ILE A 10 25.36 12.58 -16.89
N HIS A 11 24.09 12.23 -17.05
CA HIS A 11 23.20 12.89 -18.01
C HIS A 11 22.26 13.83 -17.26
N GLU A 12 22.10 15.05 -17.77
CA GLU A 12 21.09 15.97 -17.25
C GLU A 12 19.69 15.43 -17.55
N ILE A 13 18.81 15.48 -16.53
CA ILE A 13 17.40 15.10 -16.70
C ILE A 13 16.68 16.30 -17.32
N GLU A 14 16.39 16.23 -18.60
CA GLU A 14 15.72 17.32 -19.34
C GLU A 14 14.23 17.43 -19.01
N ALA A 15 13.55 16.30 -18.75
CA ALA A 15 12.14 16.27 -18.40
C ALA A 15 11.78 15.03 -17.57
N VAL A 16 10.86 15.21 -16.64
CA VAL A 16 10.23 14.11 -15.89
C VAL A 16 8.74 14.11 -16.19
N THR A 17 8.25 13.02 -16.80
CA THR A 17 6.82 12.82 -17.03
C THR A 17 6.26 11.89 -15.95
N LEU A 18 5.35 12.40 -15.13
CA LEU A 18 4.66 11.59 -14.13
C LEU A 18 3.40 10.97 -14.75
N GLN A 19 3.12 9.71 -14.41
CA GLN A 19 1.86 9.09 -14.78
C GLN A 19 0.72 9.72 -13.98
N ILE A 20 -0.35 10.08 -14.70
CA ILE A 20 -1.56 10.65 -14.08
C ILE A 20 -2.49 9.49 -13.73
N ALA A 21 -2.98 9.48 -12.49
CA ALA A 21 -3.95 8.50 -12.05
C ALA A 21 -5.34 8.79 -12.66
N GLU A 22 -6.01 7.75 -13.12
CA GLU A 22 -7.44 7.81 -13.40
C GLU A 22 -8.21 7.82 -12.08
N VAL A 23 -9.21 8.71 -11.96
CA VAL A 23 -9.99 8.86 -10.74
C VAL A 23 -11.44 8.47 -11.00
N SER A 24 -11.96 7.56 -10.19
CA SER A 24 -13.36 7.17 -10.18
C SER A 24 -13.93 7.18 -8.77
N HIS A 25 -15.26 7.19 -8.66
CA HIS A 25 -15.98 7.18 -7.40
C HIS A 25 -16.76 5.88 -7.28
N LEU A 26 -16.61 5.21 -6.15
CA LEU A 26 -17.36 4.01 -5.83
C LEU A 26 -18.73 4.37 -5.24
N SER A 27 -19.69 3.44 -5.28
CA SER A 27 -21.05 3.65 -4.76
C SER A 27 -21.10 3.93 -3.25
N ASN A 28 -20.09 3.53 -2.51
CA ASN A 28 -19.95 3.81 -1.07
C ASN A 28 -19.31 5.17 -0.76
N GLY A 29 -19.04 6.01 -1.78
CA GLY A 29 -18.42 7.33 -1.65
C GLY A 29 -16.88 7.32 -1.64
N ALA A 30 -16.24 6.16 -1.67
CA ALA A 30 -14.78 6.09 -1.75
C ALA A 30 -14.27 6.54 -3.13
N ARG A 31 -13.10 7.18 -3.15
CA ARG A 31 -12.40 7.54 -4.38
C ARG A 31 -11.37 6.46 -4.70
N LEU A 32 -11.41 5.96 -5.92
CA LEU A 32 -10.41 5.05 -6.47
C LEU A 32 -9.47 5.83 -7.39
N HIS A 33 -8.18 5.77 -7.11
CA HIS A 33 -7.12 6.28 -7.96
C HIS A 33 -6.42 5.09 -8.58
N TYR A 34 -6.42 5.00 -9.90
CA TYR A 34 -5.85 3.88 -10.63
C TYR A 34 -4.71 4.35 -11.53
N ILE A 35 -3.56 3.67 -11.43
CA ILE A 35 -2.40 3.85 -12.30
C ILE A 35 -2.05 2.49 -12.89
N LYS A 36 -2.13 2.37 -14.21
CA LYS A 36 -1.68 1.15 -14.91
C LYS A 36 -0.18 1.23 -15.13
N SER A 37 0.57 0.26 -14.58
CA SER A 37 1.98 0.07 -14.88
C SER A 37 2.16 -1.26 -15.60
N GLU A 38 2.94 -1.26 -16.68
CA GLU A 38 3.22 -2.45 -17.47
C GLU A 38 4.65 -2.98 -17.24
N THR A 39 5.40 -2.34 -16.35
CA THR A 39 6.81 -2.64 -16.14
C THR A 39 7.06 -3.87 -15.28
N GLN A 40 6.12 -4.23 -14.41
CA GLN A 40 6.25 -5.37 -13.51
C GLN A 40 4.89 -6.04 -13.28
N PRO A 41 4.83 -7.38 -13.17
CA PRO A 41 3.59 -8.11 -12.89
C PRO A 41 3.26 -8.05 -11.38
N VAL A 42 3.12 -6.86 -10.84
CA VAL A 42 2.81 -6.61 -9.42
C VAL A 42 1.62 -5.68 -9.34
N VAL A 43 0.67 -6.03 -8.49
CA VAL A 43 -0.44 -5.17 -8.08
C VAL A 43 -0.15 -4.63 -6.69
N ARG A 44 -0.21 -3.32 -6.54
CA ARG A 44 -0.23 -2.63 -5.26
C ARG A 44 -1.61 -2.02 -5.04
N LEU A 45 -2.18 -2.28 -3.88
CA LEU A 45 -3.47 -1.76 -3.47
C LEU A 45 -3.34 -1.04 -2.13
N ASP A 46 -3.58 0.27 -2.13
CA ASP A 46 -3.51 1.11 -0.94
C ASP A 46 -4.91 1.52 -0.49
N PHE A 47 -5.24 1.22 0.76
CA PHE A 47 -6.43 1.74 1.44
C PHE A 47 -6.00 2.85 2.38
N VAL A 48 -6.50 4.06 2.14
CA VAL A 48 -6.15 5.24 2.92
C VAL A 48 -7.38 5.75 3.66
N PHE A 49 -7.28 5.83 4.99
CA PHE A 49 -8.33 6.32 5.86
C PHE A 49 -7.89 7.58 6.58
N LYS A 50 -8.79 8.54 6.73
CA LYS A 50 -8.60 9.69 7.60
C LYS A 50 -8.81 9.28 9.06
N ALA A 51 -7.85 8.53 9.60
CA ALA A 51 -7.93 7.85 10.90
C ALA A 51 -6.54 7.71 11.53
N GLY A 52 -5.78 8.78 11.59
CA GLY A 52 -4.46 8.79 12.22
C GLY A 52 -4.50 9.17 13.70
N LYS A 53 -3.33 9.36 14.28
CA LYS A 53 -3.13 9.66 15.71
C LYS A 53 -3.88 10.91 16.19
N TRP A 54 -4.14 11.88 15.33
CA TRP A 54 -4.92 13.07 15.68
C TRP A 54 -6.41 12.81 15.92
N PHE A 55 -6.91 11.68 15.48
CA PHE A 55 -8.31 11.28 15.62
C PHE A 55 -8.53 10.24 16.73
N GLU A 56 -7.46 9.88 17.45
CA GLU A 56 -7.53 8.90 18.54
C GLU A 56 -8.11 9.53 19.83
N ASP A 57 -9.08 8.88 20.42
CA ASP A 57 -9.55 9.20 21.78
C ASP A 57 -8.56 8.70 22.85
N ARG A 58 -7.75 7.71 22.51
CA ARG A 58 -6.70 7.11 23.36
C ARG A 58 -5.46 6.83 22.54
N VAL A 59 -4.31 7.20 23.08
CA VAL A 59 -3.01 6.98 22.44
C VAL A 59 -2.80 5.50 22.08
N GLY A 60 -2.46 5.25 20.82
CA GLY A 60 -2.18 3.91 20.31
C GLY A 60 -3.39 3.17 19.74
N LEU A 61 -4.57 3.78 19.71
CA LEU A 61 -5.78 3.15 19.20
C LEU A 61 -5.68 2.83 17.70
N ALA A 62 -5.13 3.74 16.90
CA ALA A 62 -4.96 3.52 15.47
C ALA A 62 -3.99 2.37 15.18
N ASP A 63 -2.84 2.34 15.87
CA ASP A 63 -1.85 1.26 15.74
C ASP A 63 -2.43 -0.10 16.15
N LEU A 64 -3.12 -0.15 17.29
CA LEU A 64 -3.77 -1.37 17.76
C LEU A 64 -4.85 -1.85 16.77
N THR A 65 -5.67 -0.94 16.28
CA THR A 65 -6.71 -1.26 15.29
C THR A 65 -6.08 -1.88 14.03
N GLY A 66 -4.99 -1.29 13.52
CA GLY A 66 -4.28 -1.82 12.37
C GLY A 66 -3.73 -3.23 12.60
N LYS A 67 -3.13 -3.47 13.75
CA LYS A 67 -2.63 -4.80 14.13
C LYS A 67 -3.75 -5.84 14.25
N MET A 68 -4.91 -5.44 14.78
CA MET A 68 -6.05 -6.33 14.96
C MET A 68 -6.75 -6.74 13.66
N LEU A 69 -6.56 -6.03 12.54
CA LEU A 69 -7.19 -6.37 11.26
C LEU A 69 -6.87 -7.78 10.76
N PHE A 70 -5.72 -8.33 11.14
CA PHE A 70 -5.28 -9.67 10.74
C PHE A 70 -5.54 -10.75 11.78
N GLU A 71 -5.99 -10.36 12.98
CA GLU A 71 -6.28 -11.30 14.04
C GLU A 71 -7.64 -12.03 13.87
N GLY A 72 -8.38 -11.65 12.84
CA GLY A 72 -9.62 -12.30 12.47
C GLY A 72 -10.69 -11.35 11.94
N SER A 73 -11.74 -11.94 11.42
CA SER A 73 -12.94 -11.24 10.97
C SER A 73 -14.18 -12.05 11.37
N LEU A 74 -15.37 -11.53 11.09
CA LEU A 74 -16.62 -12.25 11.32
C LEU A 74 -16.63 -13.64 10.62
N ASN A 75 -15.95 -13.77 9.48
CA ASN A 75 -16.01 -14.94 8.61
C ASN A 75 -14.71 -15.75 8.53
N HIS A 76 -13.60 -15.21 9.06
CA HIS A 76 -12.28 -15.83 8.93
C HIS A 76 -11.49 -15.68 10.23
N THR A 77 -10.82 -16.75 10.63
CA THR A 77 -9.83 -16.74 11.72
C THR A 77 -8.52 -16.13 11.22
N ALA A 78 -7.63 -15.67 12.12
CA ALA A 78 -6.30 -15.19 11.79
C ALA A 78 -5.51 -16.18 10.91
N LYS A 79 -5.57 -17.48 11.26
CA LYS A 79 -4.93 -18.54 10.48
C LYS A 79 -5.45 -18.59 9.04
N GLN A 80 -6.76 -18.55 8.84
CA GLN A 80 -7.35 -18.57 7.48
C GLN A 80 -7.00 -17.33 6.67
N ILE A 81 -6.90 -16.16 7.30
CA ILE A 81 -6.44 -14.92 6.67
C ILE A 81 -4.99 -15.09 6.22
N ALA A 82 -4.11 -15.53 7.12
CA ALA A 82 -2.69 -15.75 6.83
C ALA A 82 -2.48 -16.78 5.69
N GLU A 83 -3.23 -17.89 5.72
CA GLU A 83 -3.18 -18.91 4.67
C GLU A 83 -3.61 -18.37 3.30
N LYS A 84 -4.66 -17.53 3.26
CA LYS A 84 -5.10 -16.89 2.01
C LYS A 84 -4.06 -15.90 1.48
N VAL A 85 -3.49 -15.05 2.35
CA VAL A 85 -2.43 -14.11 1.96
C VAL A 85 -1.24 -14.86 1.39
N ALA A 86 -0.79 -15.92 2.08
CA ALA A 86 0.31 -16.77 1.63
C ALA A 86 0.00 -17.50 0.31
N TYR A 87 -1.23 -17.98 0.14
CA TYR A 87 -1.65 -18.66 -1.08
C TYR A 87 -1.52 -17.79 -2.34
N TYR A 88 -1.86 -16.50 -2.24
CA TYR A 88 -1.72 -15.54 -3.33
C TYR A 88 -0.30 -14.92 -3.42
N GLY A 89 0.65 -15.37 -2.61
CA GLY A 89 1.98 -14.76 -2.54
C GLY A 89 1.95 -13.27 -2.20
N ALA A 90 0.89 -12.86 -1.49
CA ALA A 90 0.68 -11.47 -1.14
C ALA A 90 1.47 -11.08 0.12
N SER A 91 1.80 -9.81 0.23
CA SER A 91 2.30 -9.20 1.46
C SER A 91 1.43 -8.02 1.84
N PHE A 92 1.37 -7.77 3.13
CA PHE A 92 0.54 -6.71 3.69
C PHE A 92 1.36 -5.84 4.63
N GLU A 93 1.19 -4.53 4.49
CA GLU A 93 1.81 -3.53 5.34
C GLU A 93 0.75 -2.61 5.93
N ASN A 94 0.95 -2.14 7.14
CA ASN A 94 0.14 -1.09 7.74
C ASN A 94 1.04 0.06 8.23
N ASN A 95 0.55 1.28 8.07
CA ASN A 95 1.23 2.47 8.53
C ASN A 95 0.21 3.44 9.16
N HIS A 96 0.51 3.93 10.36
CA HIS A 96 -0.35 4.84 11.11
C HIS A 96 0.37 6.16 11.36
N GLY A 97 0.09 7.13 10.48
CA GLY A 97 0.58 8.49 10.58
C GLY A 97 -0.22 9.33 11.59
N TYR A 98 -0.02 10.64 11.55
CA TYR A 98 -0.77 11.59 12.37
C TYR A 98 -2.19 11.82 11.83
N ASP A 99 -2.34 12.00 10.53
CA ASP A 99 -3.59 12.39 9.86
C ASP A 99 -4.31 11.23 9.17
N ARG A 100 -3.61 10.09 8.94
CA ARG A 100 -4.15 8.95 8.18
C ARG A 100 -3.58 7.62 8.65
N SER A 101 -4.37 6.58 8.38
CA SER A 101 -3.95 5.18 8.45
C SER A 101 -3.96 4.60 7.05
N GLU A 102 -2.91 3.90 6.68
CA GLU A 102 -2.69 3.31 5.37
C GLU A 102 -2.51 1.80 5.51
N PHE A 103 -3.19 1.06 4.65
CA PHE A 103 -3.07 -0.39 4.54
C PHE A 103 -2.71 -0.73 3.11
N THR A 104 -1.56 -1.32 2.92
CA THR A 104 -1.03 -1.64 1.60
C THR A 104 -0.96 -3.14 1.40
N LEU A 105 -1.53 -3.63 0.32
CA LEU A 105 -1.43 -5.01 -0.15
C LEU A 105 -0.60 -5.05 -1.41
N TYR A 106 0.39 -5.94 -1.45
CA TYR A 106 1.14 -6.29 -2.65
C TYR A 106 0.83 -7.72 -3.04
N CYS A 107 0.59 -7.98 -4.33
CA CYS A 107 0.48 -9.32 -4.85
C CYS A 107 1.00 -9.37 -6.29
N LEU A 108 1.26 -10.58 -6.78
CA LEU A 108 1.52 -10.81 -8.20
C LEU A 108 0.21 -10.71 -8.99
N SER A 109 0.28 -10.19 -10.23
CA SER A 109 -0.87 -10.10 -11.15
C SER A 109 -1.12 -11.40 -11.88
#